data_638b01b458fd1ff1f8bf750ff0bb7f3c
#
_entry.id   638b01b458fd1ff1f8bf750ff0bb7f3c
#
_cell.length_a   1.000
_cell.length_b   1.000
_cell.length_c   1.000
_cell.angle_alpha   90.00
_cell.angle_beta   90.00
_cell.angle_gamma   90.00
#
_symmetry.space_group_name_H-M   'P 1'
#
loop_
_entity.id
_entity.type
_entity.pdbx_description
1 polymer ?
#
loop_
_entity_poly.entity_id
_entity_poly.type
_entity_poly.pdbx_seq_one_letter_code
_entity_poly.pdbx_strand_id
1 'polypeptide(L)'
;MREFFKDFGMISFPAGNTGVQMGGWFRKEIKSVADFKGLKMRIGGLAGQVLAKLGAVPQQIAGGDIYPALERGTIDAAEWVGPYDDEKLGFNKVAPYYYAPGWWEGNAALHMMVNQAKWNELPKHYKSIFTTAAAMLSTGSAG
;
A
#
# COMPACT_ATOMS: atom_id res chain seq x y z
N MET A 1 -4.17 12.03 -13.84
CA MET A 1 -2.84 11.40 -13.54
C MET A 1 -1.79 11.71 -14.62
N ARG A 2 -2.02 11.48 -15.92
CA ARG A 2 -1.01 11.75 -16.96
C ARG A 2 -0.55 13.22 -16.98
N GLU A 3 -1.46 14.18 -16.93
CA GLU A 3 -1.12 15.60 -16.88
C GLU A 3 -0.31 15.96 -15.63
N PHE A 4 -0.65 15.37 -14.48
CA PHE A 4 0.08 15.60 -13.23
C PHE A 4 1.55 15.14 -13.32
N PHE A 5 1.81 13.99 -13.94
CA PHE A 5 3.17 13.45 -14.05
C PHE A 5 4.00 14.01 -15.20
N LYS A 6 3.37 14.79 -16.08
CA LYS A 6 4.04 15.40 -17.23
C LYS A 6 5.18 16.35 -16.82
N ASP A 7 4.96 17.14 -15.79
CA ASP A 7 5.96 18.09 -15.30
C ASP A 7 7.18 17.39 -14.68
N PHE A 8 7.05 16.11 -14.33
CA PHE A 8 8.13 15.26 -13.85
C PHE A 8 8.79 14.44 -14.97
N GLY A 9 8.45 14.71 -16.22
CA GLY A 9 8.98 13.97 -17.37
C GLY A 9 8.54 12.51 -17.43
N MET A 10 7.36 12.18 -16.88
CA MET A 10 6.83 10.82 -16.80
C MET A 10 5.45 10.70 -17.46
N ILE A 11 5.21 9.53 -18.04
CA ILE A 11 3.88 9.11 -18.49
C ILE A 11 3.41 7.93 -17.65
N SER A 12 2.17 7.96 -17.16
CA SER A 12 1.60 6.93 -16.30
C SER A 12 0.56 6.08 -17.01
N PHE A 13 0.53 4.79 -16.66
CA PHE A 13 -0.45 3.82 -17.16
C PHE A 13 -1.06 3.09 -15.95
N PRO A 14 -2.38 3.04 -15.80
CA PRO A 14 -3.01 2.15 -14.82
C PRO A 14 -2.56 0.71 -15.09
N ALA A 15 -2.13 0.01 -14.06
CA ALA A 15 -1.56 -1.32 -14.20
C ALA A 15 -1.88 -2.25 -13.01
N GLY A 16 -2.93 -1.93 -12.30
CA GLY A 16 -3.41 -2.76 -11.20
C GLY A 16 -4.21 -2.00 -10.18
N ASN A 17 -4.78 -2.77 -9.27
CA ASN A 17 -5.49 -2.23 -8.13
C ASN A 17 -5.40 -3.25 -6.96
N THR A 18 -5.30 -2.75 -5.75
CA THR A 18 -5.05 -3.58 -4.57
C THR A 18 -6.32 -4.19 -3.97
N GLY A 19 -7.49 -3.86 -4.50
CA GLY A 19 -8.74 -4.21 -3.83
C GLY A 19 -8.94 -3.43 -2.52
N VAL A 20 -9.75 -3.97 -1.63
CA VAL A 20 -10.15 -3.31 -0.38
C VAL A 20 -8.97 -3.19 0.57
N GLN A 21 -8.70 -1.96 0.99
CA GLN A 21 -7.68 -1.68 2.01
C GLN A 21 -8.19 -2.09 3.40
N MET A 22 -7.35 -2.79 4.15
CA MET A 22 -7.63 -3.17 5.53
C MET A 22 -6.97 -2.22 6.53
N GLY A 23 -7.50 -2.23 7.78
CA GLY A 23 -7.00 -1.39 8.87
C GLY A 23 -5.65 -1.82 9.41
N GLY A 24 -5.30 -3.07 9.22
CA GLY A 24 -3.98 -3.63 9.54
C GLY A 24 -3.99 -4.76 10.56
N TRP A 25 -2.80 -5.27 10.82
CA TRP A 25 -2.48 -6.34 11.75
C TRP A 25 -1.89 -5.78 13.03
N PHE A 26 -2.37 -6.28 14.15
CA PHE A 26 -1.99 -5.81 15.48
C PHE A 26 -1.54 -6.98 16.36
N ARG A 27 -0.48 -6.79 17.11
CA ARG A 27 0.02 -7.78 18.10
C ARG A 27 -0.86 -7.86 19.36
N LYS A 28 -1.61 -6.80 19.64
CA LYS A 28 -2.57 -6.69 20.74
C LYS A 28 -3.93 -6.26 20.22
N GLU A 29 -4.97 -6.69 20.90
CA GLU A 29 -6.34 -6.26 20.58
C GLU A 29 -6.50 -4.76 20.85
N ILE A 30 -7.16 -4.07 19.92
CA ILE A 30 -7.53 -2.66 20.04
C ILE A 30 -9.03 -2.59 20.38
N LYS A 31 -9.34 -2.08 21.56
CA LYS A 31 -10.72 -1.97 22.08
C LYS A 31 -11.23 -0.54 22.11
N SER A 32 -10.31 0.42 22.11
CA SER A 32 -10.65 1.85 22.23
C SER A 32 -9.61 2.73 21.54
N VAL A 33 -9.94 3.99 21.36
CA VAL A 33 -8.99 5.01 20.86
C VAL A 33 -7.80 5.19 21.79
N ALA A 34 -7.96 4.96 23.08
CA ALA A 34 -6.87 5.06 24.05
C ALA A 34 -5.74 4.05 23.81
N ASP A 35 -6.05 2.92 23.18
CA ASP A 35 -5.06 1.87 22.88
C ASP A 35 -4.06 2.28 21.77
N PHE A 36 -4.34 3.36 21.06
CA PHE A 36 -3.39 3.93 20.10
C PHE A 36 -2.26 4.73 20.77
N LYS A 37 -2.39 5.09 22.03
CA LYS A 37 -1.37 5.90 22.73
C LYS A 37 -0.06 5.12 22.86
N GLY A 38 0.98 5.61 22.21
CA GLY A 38 2.30 4.98 22.19
C GLY A 38 2.42 3.77 21.25
N LEU A 39 1.35 3.39 20.54
CA LEU A 39 1.35 2.28 19.60
C LEU A 39 2.30 2.57 18.43
N LYS A 40 3.32 1.76 18.28
CA LYS A 40 4.25 1.83 17.15
C LYS A 40 3.64 1.09 15.96
N MET A 41 3.19 1.83 14.96
CA MET A 41 2.52 1.24 13.80
C MET A 41 3.24 1.60 12.50
N ARG A 42 3.55 0.59 11.70
CA ARG A 42 3.95 0.81 10.31
C ARG A 42 2.73 1.28 9.53
N ILE A 43 2.70 2.56 9.23
CA ILE A 43 1.67 3.23 8.45
C ILE A 43 2.23 4.56 7.95
N GLY A 44 1.95 4.91 6.71
CA GLY A 44 2.47 6.13 6.09
C GLY A 44 1.40 7.14 5.73
N GLY A 45 1.84 8.21 5.08
CA GLY A 45 0.98 9.21 4.46
C GLY A 45 0.00 9.90 5.42
N LEU A 46 -1.18 10.20 4.93
CA LEU A 46 -2.23 10.89 5.67
C LEU A 46 -2.70 10.08 6.89
N ALA A 47 -2.86 8.76 6.73
CA ALA A 47 -3.31 7.90 7.81
C ALA A 47 -2.34 7.92 9.01
N GLY A 48 -1.03 7.89 8.76
CA GLY A 48 -0.02 8.03 9.81
C GLY A 48 -0.13 9.36 10.55
N GLN A 49 -0.35 10.46 9.82
CA GLN A 49 -0.53 11.77 10.44
C GLN A 49 -1.79 11.85 11.34
N VAL A 50 -2.88 11.22 10.92
CA VAL A 50 -4.10 11.16 11.73
C VAL A 50 -3.89 10.30 12.98
N LEU A 51 -3.31 9.10 12.84
CA LEU A 51 -3.04 8.24 13.99
C LEU A 51 -2.05 8.87 14.97
N ALA A 52 -1.09 9.65 14.51
CA ALA A 52 -0.20 10.40 15.38
C ALA A 52 -0.96 11.39 16.29
N LYS A 53 -2.05 11.99 15.79
CA LYS A 53 -2.93 12.86 16.62
C LYS A 53 -3.69 12.08 17.69
N LEU A 54 -3.88 10.77 17.50
CA LEU A 54 -4.45 9.87 18.51
C LEU A 54 -3.38 9.31 19.48
N GLY A 55 -2.13 9.71 19.30
CA GLY A 55 -1.02 9.32 20.17
C GLY A 55 -0.23 8.11 19.70
N ALA A 56 -0.52 7.55 18.52
CA ALA A 56 0.29 6.52 17.90
C ALA A 56 1.65 7.06 17.43
N VAL A 57 2.58 6.16 17.21
CA VAL A 57 3.95 6.44 16.73
C VAL A 57 4.10 5.79 15.34
N PRO A 58 3.76 6.50 14.25
CA PRO A 58 3.90 5.97 12.90
C PRO A 58 5.35 5.68 12.53
N GLN A 59 5.58 4.57 11.83
CA GLN A 59 6.89 4.14 11.38
C GLN A 59 6.87 3.94 9.87
N GLN A 60 7.95 4.36 9.19
CA GLN A 60 8.16 4.08 7.77
C GLN A 60 9.09 2.85 7.66
N ILE A 61 8.53 1.73 7.25
CA ILE A 61 9.26 0.45 7.13
C ILE A 61 8.94 -0.15 5.75
N ALA A 62 9.97 -0.60 5.05
CA ALA A 62 9.82 -1.29 3.77
C ALA A 62 9.08 -2.62 3.94
N GLY A 63 8.33 -3.05 2.90
CA GLY A 63 7.46 -4.23 2.98
C GLY A 63 8.17 -5.49 3.48
N GLY A 64 9.38 -5.75 2.98
CA GLY A 64 10.18 -6.92 3.40
C GLY A 64 10.63 -6.91 4.86
N ASP A 65 10.63 -5.75 5.51
CA ASP A 65 11.07 -5.58 6.90
C ASP A 65 9.92 -5.60 7.91
N ILE A 66 8.66 -5.63 7.44
CA ILE A 66 7.48 -5.58 8.32
C ILE A 66 7.37 -6.84 9.18
N TYR A 67 7.45 -8.03 8.56
CA TYR A 67 7.36 -9.29 9.31
C TYR A 67 8.39 -9.38 10.42
N PRO A 68 9.70 -9.20 10.16
CA PRO A 68 10.71 -9.25 11.23
C PRO A 68 10.55 -8.14 12.28
N ALA A 69 9.98 -6.98 11.91
CA ALA A 69 9.72 -5.91 12.87
C ALA A 69 8.55 -6.24 13.82
N LEU A 70 7.47 -6.84 13.30
CA LEU A 70 6.36 -7.36 14.10
C LEU A 70 6.81 -8.52 15.00
N GLU A 71 7.56 -9.49 14.45
CA GLU A 71 8.05 -10.64 15.18
C GLU A 71 8.90 -10.23 16.39
N ARG A 72 9.86 -9.33 16.19
CA ARG A 72 10.73 -8.82 17.26
C ARG A 72 10.05 -7.81 18.20
N GLY A 73 8.86 -7.34 17.86
CA GLY A 73 8.15 -6.32 18.63
C GLY A 73 8.76 -4.91 18.55
N THR A 74 9.54 -4.63 17.52
CA THR A 74 10.00 -3.26 17.23
C THR A 74 8.85 -2.37 16.81
N ILE A 75 7.82 -2.94 16.20
CA ILE A 75 6.51 -2.34 15.98
C ILE A 75 5.40 -3.20 16.57
N ASP A 76 4.29 -2.58 16.91
CA ASP A 76 3.13 -3.23 17.53
C ASP A 76 2.04 -3.57 16.52
N ALA A 77 2.05 -2.88 15.38
CA ALA A 77 1.06 -3.03 14.32
C ALA A 77 1.62 -2.62 12.96
N ALA A 78 0.99 -3.13 11.90
CA ALA A 78 1.30 -2.73 10.53
C ALA A 78 0.05 -2.83 9.65
N GLU A 79 -0.14 -1.84 8.78
CA GLU A 79 -1.01 -1.96 7.62
C GLU A 79 -0.16 -2.28 6.38
N TRP A 80 -0.76 -2.94 5.42
CA TRP A 80 -0.12 -3.20 4.13
C TRP A 80 -1.12 -3.05 2.99
N VAL A 81 -1.88 -4.07 2.65
CA VAL A 81 -2.84 -4.05 1.53
C VAL A 81 -4.19 -4.61 1.96
N GLY A 82 -4.36 -5.91 1.85
CA GLY A 82 -5.59 -6.62 2.10
C GLY A 82 -5.34 -8.08 2.43
N PRO A 83 -6.40 -8.87 2.70
CA PRO A 83 -6.27 -10.22 3.23
C PRO A 83 -5.35 -11.13 2.41
N TYR A 84 -5.48 -11.09 1.10
CA TYR A 84 -4.74 -11.95 0.19
C TYR A 84 -3.22 -11.71 0.22
N ASP A 85 -2.79 -10.44 0.09
CA ASP A 85 -1.38 -10.10 0.07
C ASP A 85 -0.75 -10.22 1.46
N ASP A 86 -1.47 -9.76 2.47
CA ASP A 86 -1.00 -9.73 3.86
C ASP A 86 -0.82 -11.14 4.43
N GLU A 87 -1.71 -12.09 4.08
CA GLU A 87 -1.60 -13.49 4.47
C GLU A 87 -0.35 -14.15 3.87
N LYS A 88 -0.06 -13.88 2.59
CA LYS A 88 1.15 -14.40 1.92
C LYS A 88 2.44 -13.89 2.56
N LEU A 89 2.42 -12.70 3.13
CA LEU A 89 3.54 -12.14 3.87
C LEU A 89 3.63 -12.68 5.31
N GLY A 90 2.63 -13.46 5.75
CA GLY A 90 2.64 -14.17 7.02
C GLY A 90 2.34 -13.31 8.23
N PHE A 91 1.79 -12.12 8.08
CA PHE A 91 1.54 -11.19 9.20
C PHE A 91 0.62 -11.79 10.27
N ASN A 92 -0.33 -12.63 9.88
CA ASN A 92 -1.21 -13.38 10.78
C ASN A 92 -0.47 -14.25 11.81
N LYS A 93 0.77 -14.65 11.54
CA LYS A 93 1.58 -15.49 12.44
C LYS A 93 2.20 -14.69 13.59
N VAL A 94 2.43 -13.42 13.40
CA VAL A 94 3.15 -12.54 14.33
C VAL A 94 2.29 -11.40 14.91
N ALA A 95 1.12 -11.15 14.31
CA ALA A 95 0.15 -10.15 14.73
C ALA A 95 -1.28 -10.69 14.51
N PRO A 96 -1.90 -11.34 15.52
CA PRO A 96 -3.10 -12.15 15.32
C PRO A 96 -4.41 -11.35 15.15
N TYR A 97 -4.40 -10.04 15.44
CA TYR A 97 -5.60 -9.21 15.37
C TYR A 97 -5.63 -8.43 14.06
N TYR A 98 -6.64 -8.70 13.25
CA TYR A 98 -6.81 -8.05 11.94
C TYR A 98 -8.08 -7.22 11.89
N TYR A 99 -7.96 -5.96 11.50
CA TYR A 99 -9.07 -5.01 11.54
C TYR A 99 -9.45 -4.48 10.16
N ALA A 100 -10.73 -4.21 10.01
CA ALA A 100 -11.37 -3.57 8.85
C ALA A 100 -12.29 -2.43 9.32
N PRO A 101 -12.54 -1.47 8.45
CA PRO A 101 -11.91 -1.17 7.16
C PRO A 101 -10.63 -0.35 7.30
N GLY A 102 -9.86 -0.22 6.20
CA GLY A 102 -8.87 0.85 6.05
C GLY A 102 -9.58 2.15 5.70
N TRP A 103 -9.98 2.92 6.70
CA TRP A 103 -10.82 4.10 6.54
C TRP A 103 -10.18 5.24 5.71
N TRP A 104 -8.86 5.22 5.54
CA TRP A 104 -8.10 6.27 4.84
C TRP A 104 -8.04 6.09 3.33
N GLU A 105 -8.30 4.89 2.80
CA GLU A 105 -8.38 4.63 1.36
C GLU A 105 -9.29 3.43 1.07
N GLY A 106 -10.04 3.50 -0.02
CA GLY A 106 -10.88 2.39 -0.47
C GLY A 106 -10.08 1.28 -1.15
N ASN A 107 -9.11 1.69 -1.96
CA ASN A 107 -8.13 0.85 -2.64
C ASN A 107 -6.93 1.70 -3.09
N ALA A 108 -5.83 1.07 -3.48
CA ALA A 108 -4.75 1.73 -4.18
C ALA A 108 -4.78 1.41 -5.67
N ALA A 109 -4.87 2.44 -6.51
CA ALA A 109 -4.72 2.31 -7.96
C ALA A 109 -3.23 2.32 -8.32
N LEU A 110 -2.71 1.19 -8.78
CA LEU A 110 -1.31 1.04 -9.15
C LEU A 110 -1.06 1.57 -10.56
N HIS A 111 0.05 2.25 -10.73
CA HIS A 111 0.45 2.82 -12.02
C HIS A 111 1.88 2.44 -12.37
N MET A 112 2.09 2.05 -13.62
CA MET A 112 3.43 1.98 -14.20
C MET A 112 3.86 3.36 -14.67
N MET A 113 5.02 3.81 -14.22
CA MET A 113 5.61 5.09 -14.61
C MET A 113 6.72 4.85 -15.62
N VAL A 114 6.65 5.51 -16.77
CA VAL A 114 7.64 5.41 -17.82
C VAL A 114 8.23 6.80 -18.07
N ASN A 115 9.55 6.88 -18.24
CA ASN A 115 10.19 8.13 -18.66
C ASN A 115 9.61 8.59 -19.99
N GLN A 116 9.15 9.85 -20.09
CA GLN A 116 8.45 10.39 -21.26
C GLN A 116 9.33 10.40 -22.51
N ALA A 117 10.63 10.73 -22.36
CA ALA A 117 11.55 10.75 -23.52
C ALA A 117 11.74 9.33 -24.05
N LYS A 118 11.97 8.35 -23.17
CA LYS A 118 12.10 6.95 -23.56
C LYS A 118 10.82 6.38 -24.15
N TRP A 119 9.66 6.77 -23.62
CA TRP A 119 8.39 6.42 -24.22
C TRP A 119 8.27 6.93 -25.66
N ASN A 120 8.70 8.17 -25.92
CA ASN A 120 8.60 8.77 -27.25
C ASN A 120 9.47 8.06 -28.29
N GLU A 121 10.62 7.52 -27.89
CA GLU A 121 11.54 6.75 -28.73
C GLU A 121 10.98 5.37 -29.14
N LEU A 122 10.02 4.81 -28.38
CA LEU A 122 9.49 3.49 -28.67
C LEU A 122 8.72 3.44 -30.00
N PRO A 123 8.89 2.37 -30.77
CA PRO A 123 8.05 2.08 -31.94
C PRO A 123 6.57 1.99 -31.59
N LYS A 124 5.71 2.35 -32.51
CA LYS A 124 4.26 2.40 -32.32
C LYS A 124 3.68 1.07 -31.81
N HIS A 125 4.18 -0.06 -32.33
CA HIS A 125 3.68 -1.38 -31.95
C HIS A 125 4.07 -1.73 -30.47
N TYR A 126 5.25 -1.33 -29.99
CA TYR A 126 5.61 -1.51 -28.57
C TYR A 126 4.74 -0.64 -27.65
N LYS A 127 4.44 0.58 -28.06
CA LYS A 127 3.50 1.45 -27.31
C LYS A 127 2.12 0.81 -27.19
N SER A 128 1.62 0.19 -28.26
CA SER A 128 0.34 -0.52 -28.26
C SER A 128 0.37 -1.74 -27.33
N ILE A 129 1.40 -2.58 -27.43
CA ILE A 129 1.58 -3.76 -26.57
C ILE A 129 1.60 -3.35 -25.10
N PHE A 130 2.45 -2.37 -24.75
CA PHE A 130 2.58 -1.88 -23.39
C PHE A 130 1.24 -1.34 -22.84
N THR A 131 0.55 -0.51 -23.62
CA THR A 131 -0.73 0.08 -23.22
C THR A 131 -1.80 -0.99 -22.98
N THR A 132 -1.86 -1.99 -23.86
CA THR A 132 -2.81 -3.10 -23.73
C THR A 132 -2.48 -3.96 -22.51
N ALA A 133 -1.21 -4.32 -22.29
CA ALA A 133 -0.80 -5.11 -21.15
C ALA A 133 -1.10 -4.38 -19.82
N ALA A 134 -0.82 -3.09 -19.74
CA ALA A 134 -1.13 -2.29 -18.56
C ALA A 134 -2.65 -2.24 -18.28
N ALA A 135 -3.46 -2.06 -19.33
CA ALA A 135 -4.92 -2.07 -19.19
C ALA A 135 -5.45 -3.44 -18.72
N MET A 136 -4.92 -4.55 -19.24
CA MET A 136 -5.29 -5.90 -18.81
C MET A 136 -4.97 -6.13 -17.34
N LEU A 137 -3.79 -5.70 -16.87
CA LEU A 137 -3.43 -5.79 -15.46
C LEU A 137 -4.37 -4.98 -14.55
N SER A 138 -4.80 -3.81 -15.02
CA SER A 138 -5.72 -2.96 -14.26
C SER A 138 -7.11 -3.59 -14.09
N THR A 139 -7.56 -4.40 -15.04
CA THR A 139 -8.87 -5.07 -15.01
C THR A 139 -8.83 -6.47 -14.38
N GLY A 140 -7.68 -7.13 -14.40
CA GLY A 140 -7.51 -8.51 -13.93
C GLY A 140 -7.04 -8.65 -12.47
N SER A 141 -6.74 -7.55 -11.78
CA SER A 141 -6.19 -7.58 -10.42
C SER A 141 -7.23 -7.64 -9.29
N ALA A 142 -8.52 -7.85 -9.63
CA ALA A 142 -9.57 -8.09 -8.66
C ALA A 142 -9.85 -9.60 -8.61
N GLY A 143 -8.95 -10.37 -7.98
CA GLY A 143 -9.11 -11.78 -7.71
C GLY A 143 -8.73 -12.09 -6.28
#